data_2f945e8d61c87c6f72ca8b69b3b73b7e
#
_entry.id   2f945e8d61c87c6f72ca8b69b3b73b7e
#
_cell.length_a   1.000
_cell.length_b   1.000
_cell.length_c   1.000
_cell.angle_alpha   90.00
_cell.angle_beta   90.00
_cell.angle_gamma   90.00
#
_symmetry.space_group_name_H-M   'P 1'
#
loop_
_entity.id
_entity.type
_entity.pdbx_description
1 polymer ?
#
loop_
_entity_poly.entity_id
_entity_poly.type
_entity_poly.pdbx_seq_one_letter_code
_entity_poly.pdbx_strand_id
1 'polypeptide(L)'
;MTIQGTLVRAGLVALALAVAVGTAAPVAAQDPITREQAERLIQEIRQLREVLQQLRAPQPAAAAPQRPADENVKLDLRGAHAMGRDDAPVTMVEFTDLECPFCRTFHTGTFEQIKRDFIDTGKVRFVSRDFPLDFHANARPAALAVRCAGEQGKFWEMRHGVTVNANALSRDTYFSLARDLGLDMRGFGACFGNEKYRAAVEQDVAAAVAAGVSGTPTFVVGPTMPDGVEGQRIVGAVPYAVFESRIKEVLEQRGGTQPKR
;
A
#
# COMPACT_ATOMS: atom_id res chain seq x y z
N MET A 1 -45.10 -66.01 -30.07
CA MET A 1 -45.37 -65.80 -31.48
C MET A 1 -44.36 -64.83 -32.05
N THR A 2 -43.56 -65.42 -32.93
CA THR A 2 -42.75 -64.86 -34.03
C THR A 2 -41.76 -63.70 -33.75
N ILE A 3 -40.54 -64.16 -33.68
CA ILE A 3 -39.29 -63.47 -33.84
C ILE A 3 -39.09 -63.12 -35.32
N GLN A 4 -38.73 -61.90 -35.64
CA GLN A 4 -38.06 -61.58 -36.89
C GLN A 4 -36.87 -60.74 -36.65
N GLY A 5 -35.70 -61.33 -36.91
CA GLY A 5 -34.42 -60.68 -36.87
C GLY A 5 -34.16 -59.84 -38.12
N THR A 6 -33.40 -58.81 -37.94
CA THR A 6 -32.82 -58.05 -39.05
C THR A 6 -31.30 -57.97 -38.86
N LEU A 7 -30.59 -58.67 -39.72
CA LEU A 7 -29.15 -58.61 -39.91
C LEU A 7 -28.73 -57.20 -40.40
N VAL A 8 -27.85 -56.53 -39.67
CA VAL A 8 -27.14 -55.36 -40.15
C VAL A 8 -25.74 -55.78 -40.55
N ARG A 9 -25.44 -55.58 -41.81
CA ARG A 9 -24.19 -55.88 -42.49
C ARG A 9 -23.07 -54.99 -41.92
N ALA A 10 -21.95 -55.60 -41.52
CA ALA A 10 -20.70 -54.94 -41.25
C ALA A 10 -20.10 -54.37 -42.51
N GLY A 11 -20.04 -53.07 -42.64
CA GLY A 11 -19.27 -52.36 -43.66
C GLY A 11 -17.91 -51.97 -43.09
N LEU A 12 -16.86 -52.66 -43.52
CA LEU A 12 -15.48 -52.28 -43.30
C LEU A 12 -15.17 -50.97 -44.12
N VAL A 13 -15.06 -49.86 -43.48
CA VAL A 13 -14.47 -48.65 -44.06
C VAL A 13 -12.98 -48.65 -43.71
N ALA A 14 -12.16 -48.99 -44.69
CA ALA A 14 -10.72 -48.84 -44.63
C ALA A 14 -10.37 -47.34 -44.72
N LEU A 15 -9.99 -46.72 -43.58
CA LEU A 15 -9.51 -45.37 -43.55
C LEU A 15 -8.00 -45.38 -43.92
N ALA A 16 -7.67 -45.02 -45.14
CA ALA A 16 -6.29 -44.82 -45.58
C ALA A 16 -5.74 -43.53 -44.92
N LEU A 17 -4.83 -43.66 -43.95
CA LEU A 17 -4.04 -42.59 -43.40
C LEU A 17 -3.01 -42.17 -44.44
N ALA A 18 -3.27 -41.09 -45.17
CA ALA A 18 -2.26 -40.40 -45.95
C ALA A 18 -1.34 -39.59 -44.99
N VAL A 19 -0.17 -40.15 -44.71
CA VAL A 19 0.89 -39.41 -44.02
C VAL A 19 1.44 -38.35 -45.01
N ALA A 20 0.95 -37.14 -44.86
CA ALA A 20 1.57 -35.98 -45.54
C ALA A 20 2.93 -35.71 -44.86
N VAL A 21 3.99 -36.15 -45.50
CA VAL A 21 5.35 -35.73 -45.18
C VAL A 21 5.44 -34.25 -45.60
N GLY A 22 5.17 -33.37 -44.66
CA GLY A 22 5.40 -31.96 -44.81
C GLY A 22 6.90 -31.71 -44.98
N THR A 23 7.32 -31.32 -46.17
CA THR A 23 8.65 -30.80 -46.41
C THR A 23 8.82 -29.53 -45.59
N ALA A 24 9.60 -29.63 -44.53
CA ALA A 24 10.01 -28.45 -43.75
C ALA A 24 10.72 -27.50 -44.74
N ALA A 25 10.15 -26.33 -44.92
CA ALA A 25 10.82 -25.27 -45.68
C ALA A 25 12.14 -24.94 -44.95
N PRO A 26 13.25 -24.77 -45.66
CA PRO A 26 14.51 -24.41 -45.03
C PRO A 26 14.30 -23.07 -44.31
N VAL A 27 14.59 -23.03 -43.00
CA VAL A 27 14.72 -21.78 -42.29
C VAL A 27 15.77 -20.97 -43.00
N ALA A 28 15.34 -19.85 -43.63
CA ALA A 28 16.26 -18.94 -44.28
C ALA A 28 17.33 -18.55 -43.25
N ALA A 29 18.56 -18.92 -43.49
CA ALA A 29 19.68 -18.45 -42.69
C ALA A 29 19.65 -16.91 -42.76
N GLN A 30 19.47 -16.26 -41.60
CA GLN A 30 19.57 -14.82 -41.51
C GLN A 30 20.97 -14.42 -41.98
N ASP A 31 21.05 -13.49 -42.94
CA ASP A 31 22.33 -12.99 -43.39
C ASP A 31 23.16 -12.48 -42.19
N PRO A 32 24.44 -12.80 -42.14
CA PRO A 32 25.28 -12.34 -41.04
C PRO A 32 25.28 -10.82 -41.00
N ILE A 33 25.08 -10.26 -39.77
CA ILE A 33 25.09 -8.82 -39.54
C ILE A 33 26.37 -8.23 -40.16
N THR A 34 26.21 -7.24 -41.03
CA THR A 34 27.36 -6.57 -41.63
C THR A 34 28.11 -5.76 -40.56
N ARG A 35 29.42 -5.55 -40.78
CA ARG A 35 30.23 -4.74 -39.85
C ARG A 35 29.64 -3.34 -39.63
N GLU A 36 29.09 -2.73 -40.66
CA GLU A 36 28.44 -1.42 -40.58
C GLU A 36 27.18 -1.44 -39.73
N GLN A 37 26.35 -2.48 -39.85
CA GLN A 37 25.18 -2.68 -38.98
C GLN A 37 25.55 -2.90 -37.52
N ALA A 38 26.62 -3.67 -37.25
CA ALA A 38 27.13 -3.87 -35.92
C ALA A 38 27.66 -2.55 -35.29
N GLU A 39 28.38 -1.73 -36.06
CA GLU A 39 28.88 -0.44 -35.60
C GLU A 39 27.75 0.53 -35.27
N ARG A 40 26.70 0.60 -36.10
CA ARG A 40 25.48 1.41 -35.83
C ARG A 40 24.80 0.95 -34.54
N LEU A 41 24.61 -0.35 -34.34
CA LEU A 41 23.98 -0.91 -33.13
C LEU A 41 24.77 -0.56 -31.88
N ILE A 42 26.11 -0.63 -31.95
CA ILE A 42 26.98 -0.24 -30.83
C ILE A 42 26.84 1.26 -30.52
N GLN A 43 26.70 2.11 -31.52
CA GLN A 43 26.48 3.54 -31.30
C GLN A 43 25.12 3.81 -30.65
N GLU A 44 24.04 3.17 -31.08
CA GLU A 44 22.73 3.30 -30.49
C GLU A 44 22.71 2.82 -29.05
N ILE A 45 23.37 1.69 -28.73
CA ILE A 45 23.50 1.19 -27.37
C ILE A 45 24.28 2.17 -26.46
N ARG A 46 25.32 2.83 -26.99
CA ARG A 46 26.05 3.87 -26.25
C ARG A 46 25.17 5.07 -25.95
N GLN A 47 24.42 5.57 -26.93
CA GLN A 47 23.48 6.69 -26.74
C GLN A 47 22.39 6.35 -25.73
N LEU A 48 21.80 5.13 -25.79
CA LEU A 48 20.84 4.66 -24.82
C LEU A 48 21.43 4.60 -23.40
N ARG A 49 22.67 4.17 -23.26
CA ARG A 49 23.36 4.16 -21.98
C ARG A 49 23.57 5.56 -21.41
N GLU A 50 23.94 6.52 -22.25
CA GLU A 50 24.09 7.92 -21.85
C GLU A 50 22.76 8.52 -21.39
N VAL A 51 21.67 8.29 -22.13
CA VAL A 51 20.32 8.73 -21.74
C VAL A 51 19.89 8.08 -20.44
N LEU A 52 20.13 6.78 -20.26
CA LEU A 52 19.83 6.09 -18.99
C LEU A 52 20.69 6.58 -17.84
N GLN A 53 21.94 6.98 -18.07
CA GLN A 53 22.78 7.59 -17.04
C GLN A 53 22.30 8.99 -16.67
N GLN A 54 21.85 9.79 -17.63
CA GLN A 54 21.24 11.11 -17.39
C GLN A 54 19.91 10.99 -16.64
N LEU A 55 19.09 9.96 -16.92
CA LEU A 55 17.86 9.68 -16.20
C LEU A 55 18.11 9.09 -14.79
N ARG A 56 19.25 8.44 -14.58
CA ARG A 56 19.69 7.92 -13.27
C ARG A 56 20.47 8.94 -12.44
N ALA A 57 21.03 9.98 -13.07
CA ALA A 57 21.55 11.11 -12.30
C ALA A 57 20.40 11.66 -11.45
N PRO A 58 20.60 11.86 -10.14
CA PRO A 58 19.58 12.48 -9.30
C PRO A 58 19.25 13.83 -9.95
N GLN A 59 18.12 13.89 -10.66
CA GLN A 59 17.58 15.20 -11.02
C GLN A 59 17.40 15.90 -9.67
N PRO A 60 17.92 17.11 -9.50
CA PRO A 60 17.46 17.92 -8.40
C PRO A 60 15.96 18.04 -8.60
N ALA A 61 15.20 17.21 -7.86
CA ALA A 61 13.76 17.37 -7.77
C ALA A 61 13.59 18.85 -7.48
N ALA A 62 12.84 19.56 -8.33
CA ALA A 62 12.39 20.89 -8.02
C ALA A 62 11.70 20.75 -6.67
N ALA A 63 12.46 21.05 -5.61
CA ALA A 63 12.02 20.90 -4.25
C ALA A 63 10.86 21.88 -4.11
N ALA A 64 9.64 21.33 -4.09
CA ALA A 64 8.60 22.00 -3.31
C ALA A 64 9.26 22.36 -1.97
N PRO A 65 9.08 23.57 -1.43
CA PRO A 65 9.77 24.00 -0.22
C PRO A 65 9.51 22.96 0.87
N GLN A 66 10.43 22.03 1.02
CA GLN A 66 10.42 21.06 2.10
C GLN A 66 10.71 21.90 3.34
N ARG A 67 9.70 22.04 4.20
CA ARG A 67 9.99 22.47 5.56
C ARG A 67 11.10 21.57 6.08
N PRO A 68 12.10 22.12 6.79
CA PRO A 68 13.20 21.32 7.32
C PRO A 68 12.65 20.08 8.03
N ALA A 69 13.31 18.93 7.85
CA ALA A 69 12.91 17.67 8.50
C ALA A 69 12.89 17.80 10.05
N ASP A 70 13.57 18.82 10.57
CA ASP A 70 13.72 19.10 12.00
C ASP A 70 12.61 20.00 12.59
N GLU A 71 11.65 20.46 11.79
CA GLU A 71 10.53 21.24 12.31
C GLU A 71 9.53 20.35 13.02
N ASN A 72 9.32 20.61 14.33
CA ASN A 72 8.29 19.91 15.09
C ASN A 72 6.90 20.24 14.54
N VAL A 73 6.12 19.22 14.33
CA VAL A 73 4.75 19.30 13.86
C VAL A 73 3.80 18.99 15.00
N LYS A 74 2.84 19.87 15.23
CA LYS A 74 1.78 19.67 16.22
C LYS A 74 0.51 19.17 15.53
N LEU A 75 -0.05 18.06 16.03
CA LEU A 75 -1.27 17.46 15.52
C LEU A 75 -2.29 17.29 16.63
N ASP A 76 -3.53 17.69 16.36
CA ASP A 76 -4.71 17.33 17.16
C ASP A 76 -5.16 15.92 16.77
N LEU A 77 -5.35 15.04 17.75
CA LEU A 77 -5.69 13.64 17.52
C LEU A 77 -7.06 13.26 18.09
N ARG A 78 -7.86 14.24 18.45
CA ARG A 78 -9.24 13.97 18.93
C ARG A 78 -10.05 13.27 17.85
N GLY A 79 -10.72 12.19 18.24
CA GLY A 79 -11.53 11.37 17.33
C GLY A 79 -10.74 10.52 16.32
N ALA A 80 -9.42 10.48 16.39
CA ALA A 80 -8.61 9.63 15.54
C ALA A 80 -8.62 8.17 16.02
N HIS A 81 -8.47 7.23 15.07
CA HIS A 81 -8.34 5.82 15.38
C HIS A 81 -6.93 5.50 15.90
N ALA A 82 -6.86 5.03 17.13
CA ALA A 82 -5.60 4.69 17.79
C ALA A 82 -5.50 3.20 18.11
N MET A 83 -4.27 2.68 18.18
CA MET A 83 -3.90 1.35 18.63
C MET A 83 -2.84 1.49 19.72
N GLY A 84 -2.88 0.59 20.70
CA GLY A 84 -2.01 0.64 21.88
C GLY A 84 -2.68 1.35 23.05
N ARG A 85 -1.91 1.67 24.06
CA ARG A 85 -2.42 2.32 25.28
C ARG A 85 -2.61 3.80 25.09
N ASP A 86 -3.67 4.37 25.62
CA ASP A 86 -3.92 5.82 25.54
C ASP A 86 -2.88 6.65 26.31
N ASP A 87 -2.34 6.06 27.39
CA ASP A 87 -1.31 6.67 28.24
C ASP A 87 0.14 6.30 27.83
N ALA A 88 0.32 5.67 26.65
CA ALA A 88 1.65 5.36 26.14
C ALA A 88 2.50 6.65 26.04
N PRO A 89 3.78 6.62 26.46
CA PRO A 89 4.62 7.83 26.53
C PRO A 89 4.90 8.46 25.15
N VAL A 90 4.85 7.68 24.09
CA VAL A 90 5.12 8.13 22.72
C VAL A 90 3.87 7.95 21.85
N THR A 91 3.55 8.96 21.04
CA THR A 91 2.56 8.84 19.99
C THR A 91 3.25 8.85 18.63
N MET A 92 2.88 7.90 17.79
CA MET A 92 3.27 7.80 16.38
C MET A 92 2.03 7.92 15.52
N VAL A 93 1.97 8.98 14.72
CA VAL A 93 0.88 9.21 13.74
C VAL A 93 1.37 8.81 12.37
N GLU A 94 0.59 8.05 11.64
CA GLU A 94 0.81 7.75 10.22
C GLU A 94 -0.25 8.47 9.37
N PHE A 95 0.19 9.25 8.40
CA PHE A 95 -0.62 9.69 7.27
C PHE A 95 -0.46 8.67 6.15
N THR A 96 -1.55 8.01 5.81
CA THR A 96 -1.52 6.82 4.95
C THR A 96 -2.50 6.93 3.79
N ASP A 97 -2.12 6.30 2.69
CA ASP A 97 -2.97 6.02 1.54
C ASP A 97 -3.05 4.49 1.38
N LEU A 98 -4.25 3.94 1.46
CA LEU A 98 -4.47 2.49 1.49
C LEU A 98 -4.29 1.80 0.13
N GLU A 99 -4.15 2.57 -0.95
CA GLU A 99 -3.78 2.08 -2.29
C GLU A 99 -2.27 2.22 -2.55
N CYS A 100 -1.55 3.02 -1.75
CA CYS A 100 -0.13 3.30 -1.95
C CYS A 100 0.76 2.06 -1.69
N PRO A 101 1.61 1.67 -2.66
CA PRO A 101 2.49 0.52 -2.51
C PRO A 101 3.54 0.69 -1.38
N PHE A 102 3.98 1.92 -1.11
CA PHE A 102 4.92 2.21 -0.02
C PHE A 102 4.24 2.09 1.35
N CYS A 103 2.97 2.51 1.48
CA CYS A 103 2.17 2.29 2.70
C CYS A 103 1.97 0.79 2.97
N ARG A 104 1.70 0.02 1.92
CA ARG A 104 1.62 -1.44 2.01
C ARG A 104 2.94 -2.05 2.48
N THR A 105 4.08 -1.65 1.89
CA THR A 105 5.40 -2.14 2.29
C THR A 105 5.70 -1.85 3.76
N PHE A 106 5.39 -0.63 4.22
CA PHE A 106 5.51 -0.29 5.64
C PHE A 106 4.62 -1.19 6.50
N HIS A 107 3.35 -1.31 6.16
CA HIS A 107 2.36 -2.05 6.94
C HIS A 107 2.66 -3.54 7.06
N THR A 108 3.14 -4.18 5.97
CA THR A 108 3.44 -5.62 5.96
C THR A 108 4.82 -5.99 6.49
N GLY A 109 5.67 -5.02 6.77
CA GLY A 109 7.04 -5.23 7.22
C GLY A 109 7.40 -4.46 8.50
N THR A 110 7.73 -3.19 8.36
CA THR A 110 8.22 -2.35 9.47
C THR A 110 7.17 -2.18 10.57
N PHE A 111 5.89 -2.03 10.22
CA PHE A 111 4.81 -1.84 11.19
C PHE A 111 4.66 -3.04 12.15
N GLU A 112 4.79 -4.27 11.66
CA GLU A 112 4.69 -5.47 12.49
C GLU A 112 5.80 -5.52 13.55
N GLN A 113 7.00 -5.02 13.22
CA GLN A 113 8.09 -4.91 14.17
C GLN A 113 7.81 -3.83 15.21
N ILE A 114 7.36 -2.64 14.78
CA ILE A 114 6.97 -1.54 15.68
C ILE A 114 5.83 -1.98 16.60
N LYS A 115 4.85 -2.69 16.06
CA LYS A 115 3.71 -3.20 16.83
C LYS A 115 4.17 -4.09 17.95
N ARG A 116 4.97 -5.13 17.67
CA ARG A 116 5.48 -6.08 18.64
C ARG A 116 6.37 -5.41 19.69
N ASP A 117 7.29 -4.55 19.27
CA ASP A 117 8.37 -4.06 20.14
C ASP A 117 7.97 -2.81 20.94
N PHE A 118 6.96 -2.05 20.47
CA PHE A 118 6.59 -0.78 21.07
C PHE A 118 5.09 -0.61 21.34
N ILE A 119 4.19 -1.01 20.44
CA ILE A 119 2.76 -0.80 20.63
C ILE A 119 2.21 -1.83 21.65
N ASP A 120 2.46 -3.12 21.44
CA ASP A 120 2.00 -4.21 22.30
C ASP A 120 2.67 -4.16 23.68
N THR A 121 3.85 -3.53 23.78
CA THR A 121 4.54 -3.30 25.07
C THR A 121 4.10 -2.01 25.78
N GLY A 122 3.13 -1.26 25.21
CA GLY A 122 2.57 -0.06 25.82
C GLY A 122 3.47 1.18 25.75
N LYS A 123 4.53 1.17 24.96
CA LYS A 123 5.47 2.30 24.80
C LYS A 123 5.00 3.31 23.75
N VAL A 124 4.26 2.85 22.76
CA VAL A 124 3.78 3.67 21.64
C VAL A 124 2.26 3.53 21.52
N ARG A 125 1.59 4.69 21.37
CA ARG A 125 0.25 4.81 20.84
C ARG A 125 0.35 5.12 19.34
N PHE A 126 -0.14 4.22 18.52
CA PHE A 126 -0.14 4.37 17.07
C PHE A 126 -1.48 4.94 16.58
N VAL A 127 -1.44 5.96 15.75
CA VAL A 127 -2.63 6.64 15.21
C VAL A 127 -2.59 6.60 13.69
N SER A 128 -3.69 6.21 13.06
CA SER A 128 -3.85 6.23 11.61
C SER A 128 -4.69 7.44 11.18
N ARG A 129 -4.17 8.22 10.22
CA ARG A 129 -4.84 9.33 9.56
C ARG A 129 -4.88 9.10 8.06
N ASP A 130 -5.97 9.45 7.42
CA ASP A 130 -6.13 9.28 5.98
C ASP A 130 -5.45 10.40 5.20
N PHE A 131 -4.69 10.02 4.18
CA PHE A 131 -4.15 10.95 3.20
C PHE A 131 -4.22 10.33 1.80
N PRO A 132 -5.44 10.11 1.27
CA PRO A 132 -5.63 9.54 -0.06
C PRO A 132 -5.10 10.48 -1.12
N LEU A 133 -4.17 10.01 -1.95
CA LEU A 133 -3.56 10.77 -3.03
C LEU A 133 -4.50 10.82 -4.24
N ASP A 134 -4.58 11.96 -4.92
CA ASP A 134 -5.58 12.18 -5.98
C ASP A 134 -5.39 11.27 -7.20
N PHE A 135 -4.19 10.76 -7.44
CA PHE A 135 -3.91 9.82 -8.52
C PHE A 135 -4.21 8.36 -8.17
N HIS A 136 -4.59 8.06 -6.93
CA HIS A 136 -5.04 6.75 -6.48
C HIS A 136 -6.58 6.70 -6.42
N ALA A 137 -7.19 6.15 -7.46
CA ALA A 137 -8.66 6.19 -7.64
C ALA A 137 -9.43 5.48 -6.52
N ASN A 138 -8.83 4.46 -5.89
CA ASN A 138 -9.48 3.66 -4.84
C ASN A 138 -9.09 4.09 -3.42
N ALA A 139 -8.17 5.04 -3.24
CA ALA A 139 -7.69 5.42 -1.92
C ALA A 139 -8.80 6.05 -1.04
N ARG A 140 -9.60 6.98 -1.60
CA ARG A 140 -10.75 7.58 -0.87
C ARG A 140 -11.83 6.55 -0.54
N PRO A 141 -12.31 5.72 -1.48
CA PRO A 141 -13.23 4.62 -1.14
C PRO A 141 -12.66 3.66 -0.10
N ALA A 142 -11.37 3.33 -0.14
CA ALA A 142 -10.71 2.49 0.84
C ALA A 142 -10.76 3.10 2.26
N ALA A 143 -10.44 4.39 2.40
CA ALA A 143 -10.53 5.11 3.66
C ALA A 143 -11.97 5.10 4.20
N LEU A 144 -12.98 5.34 3.35
CA LEU A 144 -14.39 5.26 3.75
C LEU A 144 -14.77 3.86 4.24
N ALA A 145 -14.36 2.80 3.53
CA ALA A 145 -14.64 1.43 3.92
C ALA A 145 -14.05 1.08 5.30
N VAL A 146 -12.80 1.48 5.55
CA VAL A 146 -12.12 1.25 6.83
C VAL A 146 -12.83 1.98 7.98
N ARG A 147 -13.21 3.25 7.77
CA ARG A 147 -13.95 4.03 8.78
C ARG A 147 -15.34 3.46 9.05
N CYS A 148 -16.05 2.99 8.01
CA CYS A 148 -17.35 2.34 8.19
C CYS A 148 -17.24 1.01 8.97
N ALA A 149 -16.18 0.25 8.77
CA ALA A 149 -15.90 -0.93 9.59
C ALA A 149 -15.55 -0.55 11.03
N GLY A 150 -14.92 0.61 11.23
CA GLY A 150 -14.62 1.17 12.53
C GLY A 150 -15.83 1.43 13.41
N GLU A 151 -17.02 1.78 12.84
CA GLU A 151 -18.28 1.90 13.60
C GLU A 151 -18.69 0.60 14.31
N GLN A 152 -18.25 -0.51 13.75
CA GLN A 152 -18.54 -1.85 14.26
C GLN A 152 -17.31 -2.47 14.98
N GLY A 153 -16.33 -1.64 15.38
CA GLY A 153 -15.14 -2.06 16.11
C GLY A 153 -14.11 -2.80 15.29
N LYS A 154 -14.19 -2.73 13.95
CA LYS A 154 -13.32 -3.48 13.01
C LYS A 154 -12.44 -2.58 12.14
N PHE A 155 -12.05 -1.41 12.67
CA PHE A 155 -11.18 -0.46 11.96
C PHE A 155 -9.85 -1.10 11.55
N TRP A 156 -9.14 -1.70 12.50
CA TRP A 156 -7.78 -2.19 12.27
C TRP A 156 -7.74 -3.45 11.41
N GLU A 157 -8.70 -4.36 11.61
CA GLU A 157 -8.84 -5.57 10.80
C GLU A 157 -9.19 -5.21 9.35
N MET A 158 -10.11 -4.28 9.14
CA MET A 158 -10.48 -3.81 7.80
C MET A 158 -9.31 -3.06 7.15
N ARG A 159 -8.62 -2.19 7.90
CA ARG A 159 -7.43 -1.50 7.42
C ARG A 159 -6.35 -2.49 6.96
N HIS A 160 -6.08 -3.52 7.75
CA HIS A 160 -5.15 -4.58 7.35
C HIS A 160 -5.60 -5.26 6.07
N GLY A 161 -6.85 -5.74 6.01
CA GLY A 161 -7.41 -6.41 4.84
C GLY A 161 -7.34 -5.57 3.58
N VAL A 162 -7.68 -4.28 3.66
CA VAL A 162 -7.59 -3.34 2.53
C VAL A 162 -6.14 -3.14 2.10
N THR A 163 -5.23 -2.92 3.04
CA THR A 163 -3.81 -2.66 2.74
C THR A 163 -3.13 -3.86 2.07
N VAL A 164 -3.38 -5.10 2.52
CA VAL A 164 -2.77 -6.28 1.88
C VAL A 164 -3.34 -6.56 0.49
N ASN A 165 -4.57 -6.10 0.22
CA ASN A 165 -5.23 -6.18 -1.08
C ASN A 165 -5.08 -4.91 -1.94
N ALA A 166 -4.13 -4.02 -1.64
CA ALA A 166 -3.97 -2.71 -2.28
C ALA A 166 -3.90 -2.75 -3.82
N ASN A 167 -3.46 -3.86 -4.41
CA ASN A 167 -3.39 -4.04 -5.87
C ASN A 167 -4.73 -4.44 -6.52
N ALA A 168 -5.77 -4.74 -5.73
CA ALA A 168 -7.06 -5.25 -6.20
C ALA A 168 -8.24 -4.55 -5.51
N LEU A 169 -8.07 -3.28 -5.17
CA LEU A 169 -9.11 -2.51 -4.50
C LEU A 169 -10.29 -2.24 -5.42
N SER A 170 -11.47 -2.53 -4.92
CA SER A 170 -12.74 -2.29 -5.56
C SER A 170 -13.86 -2.30 -4.52
N ARG A 171 -15.05 -1.85 -4.91
CA ARG A 171 -16.23 -1.99 -4.06
C ARG A 171 -16.44 -3.44 -3.60
N ASP A 172 -16.28 -4.41 -4.52
CA ASP A 172 -16.48 -5.83 -4.21
C ASP A 172 -15.46 -6.34 -3.19
N THR A 173 -14.22 -5.87 -3.28
CA THR A 173 -13.16 -6.18 -2.31
C THR A 173 -13.55 -5.68 -0.91
N TYR A 174 -14.02 -4.44 -0.78
CA TYR A 174 -14.44 -3.88 0.53
C TYR A 174 -15.61 -4.64 1.12
N PHE A 175 -16.61 -4.99 0.29
CA PHE A 175 -17.78 -5.74 0.73
C PHE A 175 -17.47 -7.20 1.06
N SER A 176 -16.49 -7.81 0.37
CA SER A 176 -16.00 -9.14 0.73
C SER A 176 -15.32 -9.12 2.10
N LEU A 177 -14.37 -8.21 2.30
CA LEU A 177 -13.68 -8.04 3.58
C LEU A 177 -14.67 -7.77 4.73
N ALA A 178 -15.69 -6.94 4.48
CA ALA A 178 -16.71 -6.65 5.50
C ALA A 178 -17.50 -7.91 5.90
N ARG A 179 -17.85 -8.79 4.94
CA ARG A 179 -18.49 -10.08 5.22
C ARG A 179 -17.57 -11.02 6.00
N ASP A 180 -16.31 -11.12 5.58
CA ASP A 180 -15.32 -11.99 6.22
C ASP A 180 -15.03 -11.56 7.67
N LEU A 181 -15.14 -10.26 7.96
CA LEU A 181 -15.03 -9.69 9.30
C LEU A 181 -16.32 -9.80 10.13
N GLY A 182 -17.40 -10.35 9.56
CA GLY A 182 -18.68 -10.54 10.23
C GLY A 182 -19.44 -9.25 10.53
N LEU A 183 -19.26 -8.20 9.69
CA LEU A 183 -19.95 -6.93 9.87
C LEU A 183 -21.44 -7.04 9.54
N ASP A 184 -22.27 -6.21 10.19
CA ASP A 184 -23.63 -5.93 9.70
C ASP A 184 -23.52 -5.27 8.33
N MET A 185 -23.87 -6.03 7.31
CA MET A 185 -23.75 -5.61 5.91
C MET A 185 -24.73 -4.50 5.52
N ARG A 186 -25.86 -4.39 6.22
CA ARG A 186 -26.83 -3.30 5.98
C ARG A 186 -26.23 -1.98 6.49
N GLY A 187 -25.74 -1.97 7.73
CA GLY A 187 -25.09 -0.81 8.33
C GLY A 187 -23.84 -0.39 7.57
N PHE A 188 -22.97 -1.35 7.24
CA PHE A 188 -21.77 -1.09 6.44
C PHE A 188 -22.11 -0.51 5.07
N GLY A 189 -23.07 -1.12 4.35
CA GLY A 189 -23.50 -0.66 3.03
C GLY A 189 -24.12 0.75 3.06
N ALA A 190 -24.92 1.07 4.08
CA ALA A 190 -25.49 2.39 4.26
C ALA A 190 -24.41 3.45 4.58
N CYS A 191 -23.47 3.14 5.47
CA CYS A 191 -22.35 4.01 5.81
C CYS A 191 -21.49 4.31 4.58
N PHE A 192 -21.08 3.27 3.86
CA PHE A 192 -20.24 3.39 2.68
C PHE A 192 -20.95 4.10 1.53
N GLY A 193 -22.22 3.74 1.25
CA GLY A 193 -23.00 4.32 0.14
C GLY A 193 -23.35 5.80 0.34
N ASN A 194 -23.52 6.22 1.59
CA ASN A 194 -23.79 7.63 1.94
C ASN A 194 -22.49 8.42 2.17
N GLU A 195 -21.33 7.81 1.99
CA GLU A 195 -20.01 8.43 2.21
C GLU A 195 -19.92 9.16 3.57
N LYS A 196 -20.47 8.54 4.61
CA LYS A 196 -20.63 9.13 5.95
C LYS A 196 -19.37 9.78 6.50
N TYR A 197 -18.21 9.23 6.16
CA TYR A 197 -16.91 9.72 6.64
C TYR A 197 -16.14 10.60 5.65
N ARG A 198 -16.74 11.02 4.53
CA ARG A 198 -16.07 11.91 3.57
C ARG A 198 -15.47 13.14 4.25
N ALA A 199 -16.27 13.85 5.06
CA ALA A 199 -15.82 15.06 5.74
C ALA A 199 -14.65 14.78 6.70
N ALA A 200 -14.65 13.63 7.38
CA ALA A 200 -13.55 13.26 8.29
C ALA A 200 -12.26 12.91 7.51
N VAL A 201 -12.37 12.27 6.36
CA VAL A 201 -11.22 12.02 5.46
C VAL A 201 -10.63 13.35 4.97
N GLU A 202 -11.48 14.29 4.53
CA GLU A 202 -11.02 15.62 4.09
C GLU A 202 -10.38 16.43 5.23
N GLN A 203 -10.86 16.29 6.45
CA GLN A 203 -10.24 16.90 7.64
C GLN A 203 -8.83 16.31 7.89
N ASP A 204 -8.65 15.01 7.71
CA ASP A 204 -7.34 14.37 7.82
C ASP A 204 -6.40 14.87 6.72
N VAL A 205 -6.89 14.99 5.47
CA VAL A 205 -6.11 15.57 4.36
C VAL A 205 -5.69 17.01 4.67
N ALA A 206 -6.62 17.84 5.17
CA ALA A 206 -6.31 19.22 5.52
C ALA A 206 -5.26 19.31 6.66
N ALA A 207 -5.38 18.44 7.67
CA ALA A 207 -4.40 18.36 8.76
C ALA A 207 -3.02 17.90 8.26
N ALA A 208 -2.97 16.94 7.34
CA ALA A 208 -1.75 16.47 6.69
C ALA A 208 -1.06 17.61 5.92
N VAL A 209 -1.81 18.33 5.08
CA VAL A 209 -1.27 19.48 4.31
C VAL A 209 -0.75 20.57 5.23
N ALA A 210 -1.49 20.92 6.29
CA ALA A 210 -1.05 21.89 7.29
C ALA A 210 0.21 21.44 8.02
N ALA A 211 0.38 20.13 8.22
CA ALA A 211 1.58 19.52 8.77
C ALA A 211 2.75 19.42 7.77
N GLY A 212 2.57 19.86 6.52
CA GLY A 212 3.59 19.79 5.47
C GLY A 212 3.78 18.37 4.91
N VAL A 213 2.76 17.51 5.01
CA VAL A 213 2.76 16.20 4.37
C VAL A 213 2.48 16.36 2.88
N SER A 214 3.33 15.78 2.04
CA SER A 214 3.21 15.84 0.57
C SER A 214 3.20 14.47 -0.09
N GLY A 215 3.24 13.39 0.70
CA GLY A 215 3.24 12.02 0.20
C GLY A 215 3.08 11.00 1.31
N THR A 216 2.87 9.74 0.94
CA THR A 216 2.59 8.64 1.86
C THR A 216 3.57 7.47 1.70
N PRO A 217 3.85 6.77 2.80
CA PRO A 217 3.49 7.13 4.17
C PRO A 217 4.32 8.30 4.70
N THR A 218 3.74 9.14 5.55
CA THR A 218 4.47 10.13 6.34
C THR A 218 4.07 9.98 7.80
N PHE A 219 5.03 10.08 8.69
CA PHE A 219 4.82 9.87 10.12
C PHE A 219 5.18 11.12 10.91
N VAL A 220 4.54 11.27 12.08
CA VAL A 220 4.94 12.22 13.12
C VAL A 220 5.13 11.43 14.41
N VAL A 221 6.33 11.51 14.99
CA VAL A 221 6.69 10.76 16.21
C VAL A 221 7.15 11.73 17.28
N GLY A 222 6.46 11.72 18.41
CA GLY A 222 6.74 12.61 19.53
C GLY A 222 6.12 12.15 20.84
N PRO A 223 6.31 12.92 21.94
CA PRO A 223 5.68 12.65 23.21
C PRO A 223 4.15 12.73 23.11
N THR A 224 3.47 11.82 23.79
CA THR A 224 2.01 11.85 23.91
C THR A 224 1.57 13.07 24.70
N MET A 225 0.63 13.83 24.14
CA MET A 225 -0.01 14.99 24.77
C MET A 225 -1.50 14.69 25.00
N PRO A 226 -2.19 15.42 25.90
CA PRO A 226 -3.60 15.18 26.21
C PRO A 226 -4.49 15.16 24.96
N ASP A 227 -4.30 16.09 24.03
CA ASP A 227 -5.15 16.24 22.84
C ASP A 227 -4.41 15.90 21.53
N GLY A 228 -3.16 15.41 21.60
CA GLY A 228 -2.42 15.21 20.36
C GLY A 228 -0.98 14.74 20.52
N VAL A 229 -0.15 15.20 19.60
CA VAL A 229 1.30 14.97 19.55
C VAL A 229 2.00 16.19 19.01
N GLU A 230 3.19 16.47 19.51
CA GLU A 230 4.14 17.40 18.91
C GLU A 230 5.45 16.65 18.68
N GLY A 231 5.86 16.51 17.43
CA GLY A 231 7.00 15.64 17.11
C GLY A 231 7.57 15.90 15.73
N GLN A 232 8.62 15.17 15.42
CA GLN A 232 9.31 15.27 14.14
C GLN A 232 8.68 14.36 13.09
N ARG A 233 8.76 14.81 11.83
CA ARG A 233 8.31 14.03 10.69
C ARG A 233 9.35 12.99 10.26
N ILE A 234 8.86 11.83 9.86
CA ILE A 234 9.59 10.80 9.13
C ILE A 234 8.86 10.58 7.81
N VAL A 235 9.52 10.75 6.68
CA VAL A 235 8.91 10.66 5.35
C VAL A 235 9.27 9.33 4.70
N GLY A 236 8.26 8.62 4.20
CA GLY A 236 8.43 7.38 3.45
C GLY A 236 8.49 6.11 4.30
N ALA A 237 8.44 4.96 3.62
CA ALA A 237 8.56 3.63 4.21
C ALA A 237 10.03 3.32 4.55
N VAL A 238 10.59 4.07 5.49
CA VAL A 238 11.99 3.91 5.91
C VAL A 238 12.20 2.62 6.72
N PRO A 239 13.44 2.14 6.86
CA PRO A 239 13.75 0.94 7.66
C PRO A 239 13.35 1.08 9.14
N TYR A 240 13.03 -0.05 9.77
CA TYR A 240 12.64 -0.13 11.20
C TYR A 240 13.61 0.63 12.14
N ALA A 241 14.93 0.53 11.90
CA ALA A 241 15.94 1.16 12.74
C ALA A 241 15.77 2.68 12.87
N VAL A 242 15.20 3.36 11.86
CA VAL A 242 14.92 4.81 11.90
C VAL A 242 13.81 5.11 12.90
N PHE A 243 12.73 4.33 12.86
CA PHE A 243 11.62 4.45 13.82
C PHE A 243 12.06 4.09 15.23
N GLU A 244 12.80 2.99 15.36
CA GLU A 244 13.33 2.53 16.64
C GLU A 244 14.19 3.60 17.32
N SER A 245 15.12 4.20 16.56
CA SER A 245 15.98 5.28 17.06
C SER A 245 15.16 6.48 17.55
N ARG A 246 14.19 6.91 16.73
CA ARG A 246 13.34 8.05 17.08
C ARG A 246 12.44 7.79 18.28
N ILE A 247 11.84 6.61 18.37
CA ILE A 247 10.99 6.23 19.51
C ILE A 247 11.82 6.18 20.79
N LYS A 248 13.02 5.59 20.75
CA LYS A 248 13.93 5.53 21.90
C LYS A 248 14.35 6.91 22.39
N GLU A 249 14.70 7.82 21.45
CA GLU A 249 15.05 9.21 21.77
C GLU A 249 13.91 9.92 22.52
N VAL A 250 12.65 9.79 22.05
CA VAL A 250 11.50 10.38 22.75
C VAL A 250 11.28 9.78 24.13
N LEU A 251 11.48 8.45 24.27
CA LEU A 251 11.36 7.77 25.56
C LEU A 251 12.41 8.26 26.56
N GLU A 252 13.66 8.45 26.13
CA GLU A 252 14.76 8.95 26.96
C GLU A 252 14.53 10.39 27.43
N GLN A 253 14.04 11.26 26.54
CA GLN A 253 13.68 12.63 26.87
C GLN A 253 12.62 12.69 27.98
N ARG A 254 11.63 11.77 27.96
CA ARG A 254 10.61 11.67 29.01
C ARG A 254 11.13 11.06 30.31
N GLY A 255 12.01 10.08 30.22
CA GLY A 255 12.63 9.46 31.41
C GLY A 255 13.56 10.40 32.17
N GLY A 256 14.22 11.33 31.46
CA GLY A 256 15.08 12.35 32.06
C GLY A 256 14.35 13.51 32.75
N THR A 257 13.04 13.67 32.51
CA THR A 257 12.24 14.79 33.05
C THR A 257 11.51 14.44 34.35
N GLN A 258 11.65 13.22 34.90
CA GLN A 258 11.12 12.90 36.22
C GLN A 258 12.08 13.45 37.28
N PRO A 259 11.65 14.40 38.14
CA PRO A 259 12.46 14.79 39.30
C PRO A 259 12.66 13.55 40.18
N LYS A 260 13.94 13.26 40.49
CA LYS A 260 14.27 12.26 41.52
C LYS A 260 13.49 12.62 42.79
N ARG A 261 12.54 11.77 43.17
CA ARG A 261 11.86 11.82 44.47
C ARG A 261 12.79 11.30 45.52
#